data_dc4fbddbfdba17b55440fb570a8298d5
#
_entry.id   dc4fbddbfdba17b55440fb570a8298d5
#
_cell.length_a   1.000
_cell.length_b   1.000
_cell.length_c   1.000
_cell.angle_alpha   90.00
_cell.angle_beta   90.00
_cell.angle_gamma   90.00
#
_symmetry.space_group_name_H-M   'P 1'
#
loop_
_entity.id
_entity.type
_entity.pdbx_description
1 polymer ?
#
loop_
_entity_poly.entity_id
_entity_poly.type
_entity_poly.pdbx_seq_one_letter_code
_entity_poly.pdbx_strand_id
1 'polypeptide(L)'
;MLVFDRGILSKSAYLSRENITGSSSKISISSKCPDSDKTFSGVFQQAGLSESGGKLVSIFMDTCDTTACQSAREIFKELEEMYDEHNLYFQTIGSVLEAADALNVPQRLKLMLTQPKNEIMVHCPVEMDDGTWKLLKAYRVQHNNVLGPYKGGIRYHPEVKLDEVKTLALLMTMKCALARLPFGGAKGALRINPRDFSKDELMRVTRRMTSALGDNIGPDYDIPAPDVGTNAQVMAWMADTYINFAESSSKVIARGVVTGKPLEFGGSAGREKATGQGLVYVLDALLPGMGIELDKVTCSLIGYGNVGSWTARLLQERGTTLRAVLDHTGAILNTSGIDAEALAAHVLATGGIKGFAGADAVDEVTFYSTPVDLFIPAALEQMVDLEHAERMQCKVLVEGANAPTTPHAERYLLDK
;
A
#
# COMPACT_ATOMS: atom_id res chain seq x y z
N MET A 1 -6.01 -2.19 0.40
CA MET A 1 -6.83 -3.39 0.15
C MET A 1 -8.25 -2.88 -0.05
N LEU A 2 -8.72 -2.96 -1.26
CA LEU A 2 -10.11 -2.70 -1.64
C LEU A 2 -10.77 -4.06 -1.81
N VAL A 3 -11.95 -4.23 -1.24
CA VAL A 3 -12.81 -5.39 -1.43
C VAL A 3 -14.06 -4.89 -2.13
N PHE A 4 -14.29 -5.38 -3.35
CA PHE A 4 -15.46 -5.00 -4.14
C PHE A 4 -16.56 -6.04 -3.96
N ASP A 5 -17.70 -5.63 -3.42
CA ASP A 5 -18.93 -6.40 -3.34
C ASP A 5 -20.14 -5.53 -3.65
N ARG A 6 -21.01 -6.00 -4.54
CA ARG A 6 -22.27 -5.35 -4.90
C ARG A 6 -23.20 -5.06 -3.69
N GLY A 7 -23.11 -5.84 -2.63
CA GLY A 7 -24.01 -5.73 -1.47
C GLY A 7 -23.53 -4.77 -0.39
N ILE A 8 -22.22 -4.57 -0.24
CA ILE A 8 -21.65 -3.84 0.89
C ILE A 8 -21.63 -2.32 0.66
N LEU A 9 -21.32 -1.84 -0.55
CA LEU A 9 -21.32 -0.41 -0.83
C LEU A 9 -22.71 0.20 -0.72
N SER A 10 -23.77 -0.52 -1.15
CA SER A 10 -25.16 -0.07 -0.95
C SER A 10 -25.56 -0.12 0.53
N LYS A 11 -25.08 -1.10 1.31
CA LYS A 11 -25.35 -1.23 2.76
C LYS A 11 -24.46 -0.31 3.61
N SER A 12 -23.22 -0.06 3.22
CA SER A 12 -22.33 0.85 3.95
C SER A 12 -22.79 2.31 3.83
N ALA A 13 -23.29 2.72 2.67
CA ALA A 13 -23.95 4.03 2.51
C ALA A 13 -25.26 4.10 3.31
N TYR A 14 -25.96 2.97 3.52
CA TYR A 14 -27.19 2.88 4.32
C TYR A 14 -26.91 2.75 5.82
N LEU A 15 -25.89 2.03 6.24
CA LEU A 15 -25.51 1.89 7.66
C LEU A 15 -25.01 3.21 8.27
N SER A 16 -24.43 4.12 7.46
CA SER A 16 -24.13 5.47 7.93
C SER A 16 -25.40 6.34 8.13
N ARG A 17 -26.56 5.90 7.59
CA ARG A 17 -27.87 6.59 7.80
C ARG A 17 -28.73 5.94 8.87
N GLU A 18 -28.65 4.63 9.09
CA GLU A 18 -29.58 3.92 9.99
C GLU A 18 -29.09 3.73 11.43
N ASN A 19 -27.78 3.80 11.71
CA ASN A 19 -27.28 3.69 13.08
C ASN A 19 -27.29 5.00 13.89
N ILE A 20 -28.00 6.04 13.43
CA ILE A 20 -28.24 7.30 14.18
C ILE A 20 -29.72 7.43 14.60
N THR A 21 -30.52 6.39 14.54
CA THR A 21 -31.89 6.41 15.04
C THR A 21 -32.05 5.67 16.36
N GLY A 22 -31.49 6.25 17.41
CA GLY A 22 -31.78 5.89 18.79
C GLY A 22 -31.91 7.17 19.62
N SER A 23 -33.18 7.63 19.82
CA SER A 23 -33.67 8.76 20.61
C SER A 23 -33.42 10.18 20.07
N SER A 24 -34.48 10.69 19.49
CA SER A 24 -34.93 12.10 19.38
C SER A 24 -33.90 13.23 19.55
N SER A 25 -33.26 13.61 18.44
CA SER A 25 -33.06 15.01 18.07
C SER A 25 -32.71 15.04 16.56
N LYS A 26 -33.58 15.69 15.79
CA LYS A 26 -33.42 15.85 14.34
C LYS A 26 -32.17 16.69 14.05
N ILE A 27 -31.11 16.05 13.50
CA ILE A 27 -30.02 16.77 12.87
C ILE A 27 -30.41 16.94 11.40
N SER A 28 -30.89 18.13 11.02
CA SER A 28 -31.07 18.47 9.63
C SER A 28 -29.74 18.96 9.08
N ILE A 29 -29.12 18.20 8.18
CA ILE A 29 -27.95 18.68 7.42
C ILE A 29 -28.49 19.47 6.25
N SER A 30 -28.44 20.81 6.35
CA SER A 30 -28.70 21.72 5.25
C SER A 30 -27.44 21.85 4.39
N SER A 31 -27.59 21.70 3.08
CA SER A 31 -26.52 21.89 2.08
C SER A 31 -26.23 23.36 1.76
N LYS A 32 -26.48 24.28 2.70
CA LYS A 32 -26.09 25.68 2.61
C LYS A 32 -25.14 26.02 3.74
N CYS A 33 -24.09 26.76 3.42
CA CYS A 33 -23.16 27.32 4.41
C CYS A 33 -23.95 27.93 5.58
N PRO A 34 -23.70 27.52 6.82
CA PRO A 34 -24.37 28.18 7.95
C PRO A 34 -23.75 29.54 8.21
N ASP A 35 -24.62 30.52 8.37
CA ASP A 35 -24.28 31.82 8.95
C ASP A 35 -23.59 31.66 10.32
N SER A 36 -22.71 32.59 10.62
CA SER A 36 -21.64 32.59 11.63
C SER A 36 -22.07 32.67 13.11
N ASP A 37 -23.28 32.28 13.48
CA ASP A 37 -23.78 32.52 14.84
C ASP A 37 -24.43 31.30 15.53
N LYS A 38 -23.76 30.11 15.54
CA LYS A 38 -24.14 29.07 16.51
C LYS A 38 -22.88 28.39 17.11
N THR A 39 -22.68 28.70 18.37
CA THR A 39 -21.66 28.13 19.23
C THR A 39 -21.74 26.60 19.31
N PHE A 40 -20.65 25.93 18.95
CA PHE A 40 -20.48 24.46 18.96
C PHE A 40 -20.32 23.86 20.37
N SER A 41 -20.74 24.54 21.44
CA SER A 41 -20.57 24.05 22.81
C SER A 41 -21.32 22.75 23.16
N GLY A 42 -22.41 22.44 22.46
CA GLY A 42 -23.25 21.27 22.75
C GLY A 42 -22.69 19.92 22.29
N VAL A 43 -21.81 19.90 21.31
CA VAL A 43 -21.26 18.63 20.73
C VAL A 43 -20.07 18.11 21.54
N PHE A 44 -19.34 19.02 22.21
CA PHE A 44 -18.14 18.64 23.02
C PHE A 44 -18.51 18.02 24.37
N GLN A 45 -19.65 18.35 24.96
CA GLN A 45 -20.09 17.76 26.22
C GLN A 45 -20.50 16.28 26.10
N GLN A 46 -20.94 15.82 24.93
CA GLN A 46 -21.27 14.41 24.69
C GLN A 46 -20.03 13.53 24.39
N ALA A 47 -18.90 14.12 24.00
CA ALA A 47 -17.67 13.39 23.68
C ALA A 47 -16.69 13.30 24.85
N GLY A 48 -17.00 13.85 26.03
CA GLY A 48 -16.15 13.78 27.21
C GLY A 48 -14.80 14.51 27.10
N LEU A 49 -14.68 15.48 26.18
CA LEU A 49 -13.49 16.28 25.98
C LEU A 49 -13.56 17.57 26.80
N SER A 50 -12.55 17.86 27.61
CA SER A 50 -12.44 19.06 28.44
C SER A 50 -12.23 20.33 27.61
N GLU A 51 -12.66 21.49 28.12
CA GLU A 51 -12.56 22.81 27.47
C GLU A 51 -11.15 23.23 27.00
N SER A 52 -10.10 22.57 27.46
CA SER A 52 -8.72 22.80 27.00
C SER A 52 -8.48 22.31 25.56
N GLY A 53 -9.31 21.39 25.04
CA GLY A 53 -9.26 20.93 23.64
C GLY A 53 -9.88 21.91 22.65
N GLY A 54 -10.78 22.80 23.10
CA GLY A 54 -11.49 23.76 22.25
C GLY A 54 -10.58 24.82 21.60
N LYS A 55 -9.48 25.20 22.23
CA LYS A 55 -8.50 26.15 21.68
C LYS A 55 -7.68 25.57 20.53
N LEU A 56 -7.40 24.28 20.52
CA LEU A 56 -6.68 23.62 19.42
C LEU A 56 -7.56 23.42 18.18
N VAL A 57 -8.85 23.23 18.37
CA VAL A 57 -9.82 23.10 17.25
C VAL A 57 -10.14 24.47 16.62
N SER A 58 -10.18 25.55 17.40
CA SER A 58 -10.42 26.91 16.90
C SER A 58 -9.28 27.44 16.02
N ILE A 59 -8.04 27.05 16.29
CA ILE A 59 -6.88 27.42 15.45
C ILE A 59 -6.94 26.76 14.05
N PHE A 60 -7.69 25.68 13.90
CA PHE A 60 -7.85 24.98 12.62
C PHE A 60 -9.07 25.46 11.78
N MET A 61 -9.94 26.28 12.33
CA MET A 61 -11.19 26.68 11.68
C MET A 61 -11.25 28.15 11.19
N ASP A 62 -10.21 28.95 11.41
CA ASP A 62 -10.24 30.35 10.98
C ASP A 62 -9.91 30.56 9.50
N THR A 63 -10.86 31.21 8.85
CA THR A 63 -10.86 31.91 7.56
C THR A 63 -10.93 31.07 6.29
N CYS A 64 -12.15 30.74 5.90
CA CYS A 64 -12.50 30.62 4.49
C CYS A 64 -12.83 32.04 3.98
N ASP A 65 -11.84 32.68 3.35
CA ASP A 65 -12.06 33.95 2.65
C ASP A 65 -12.77 33.64 1.31
N THR A 66 -13.92 34.23 1.07
CA THR A 66 -14.85 33.92 -0.02
C THR A 66 -14.47 34.55 -1.37
N THR A 67 -13.22 34.90 -1.58
CA THR A 67 -12.71 35.36 -2.87
C THR A 67 -12.08 34.22 -3.65
N ALA A 68 -12.76 33.80 -4.75
CA ALA A 68 -12.26 32.89 -5.82
C ALA A 68 -11.25 31.82 -5.36
N CYS A 69 -11.69 30.93 -4.47
CA CYS A 69 -10.80 29.89 -3.94
C CYS A 69 -10.64 28.80 -5.00
N GLN A 70 -9.46 28.74 -5.64
CA GLN A 70 -9.09 27.62 -6.50
C GLN A 70 -9.27 26.29 -5.75
N SER A 71 -9.79 25.28 -6.43
CA SER A 71 -9.90 23.96 -5.83
C SER A 71 -8.51 23.37 -5.52
N ALA A 72 -8.42 22.50 -4.52
CA ALA A 72 -7.15 21.82 -4.24
C ALA A 72 -6.58 21.08 -5.46
N ARG A 73 -7.46 20.61 -6.35
CA ARG A 73 -7.08 19.96 -7.61
C ARG A 73 -6.45 20.94 -8.61
N GLU A 74 -6.96 22.16 -8.72
CA GLU A 74 -6.39 23.19 -9.59
C GLU A 74 -5.02 23.63 -9.09
N ILE A 75 -4.88 23.91 -7.79
CA ILE A 75 -3.59 24.25 -7.17
C ILE A 75 -2.58 23.12 -7.35
N PHE A 76 -3.00 21.87 -7.19
CA PHE A 76 -2.12 20.73 -7.42
C PHE A 76 -1.64 20.64 -8.88
N LYS A 77 -2.52 20.85 -9.85
CA LYS A 77 -2.18 20.86 -11.28
C LYS A 77 -1.22 22.00 -11.64
N GLU A 78 -1.37 23.17 -11.03
CA GLU A 78 -0.46 24.30 -11.25
C GLU A 78 0.93 24.06 -10.65
N LEU A 79 1.00 23.34 -9.54
CA LEU A 79 2.28 23.01 -8.90
C LEU A 79 3.10 21.99 -9.71
N GLU A 80 2.44 21.08 -10.41
CA GLU A 80 3.07 20.05 -11.22
C GLU A 80 3.20 20.51 -12.68
N GLU A 81 4.40 20.99 -13.05
CA GLU A 81 4.71 21.54 -14.37
C GLU A 81 4.39 20.59 -15.55
N MET A 82 4.40 19.27 -15.30
CA MET A 82 4.15 18.23 -16.30
C MET A 82 3.04 17.30 -15.82
N TYR A 83 1.83 17.86 -15.60
CA TYR A 83 0.67 17.06 -15.22
C TYR A 83 0.28 16.08 -16.34
N ASP A 84 0.33 14.78 -16.03
CA ASP A 84 -0.09 13.69 -16.92
C ASP A 84 -1.17 12.85 -16.22
N GLU A 85 -2.40 12.91 -16.72
CA GLU A 85 -3.54 12.16 -16.18
C GLU A 85 -3.39 10.64 -16.26
N HIS A 86 -2.48 10.13 -17.10
CA HIS A 86 -2.15 8.70 -17.19
C HIS A 86 -1.08 8.26 -16.16
N ASN A 87 -0.46 9.20 -15.49
CA ASN A 87 0.54 8.92 -14.47
C ASN A 87 -0.13 8.42 -13.19
N LEU A 88 0.40 7.31 -12.64
CA LEU A 88 -0.13 6.67 -11.43
C LEU A 88 -0.22 7.62 -10.23
N TYR A 89 0.75 8.54 -10.08
CA TYR A 89 0.74 9.51 -8.99
C TYR A 89 -0.46 10.45 -9.09
N PHE A 90 -0.71 11.02 -10.26
CA PHE A 90 -1.82 11.94 -10.48
C PHE A 90 -3.19 11.25 -10.40
N GLN A 91 -3.28 10.01 -10.87
CA GLN A 91 -4.49 9.19 -10.70
C GLN A 91 -4.78 8.94 -9.21
N THR A 92 -3.75 8.57 -8.44
CA THR A 92 -3.88 8.31 -7.00
C THR A 92 -4.28 9.58 -6.24
N ILE A 93 -3.65 10.72 -6.53
CA ILE A 93 -4.04 12.01 -5.96
C ILE A 93 -5.48 12.38 -6.34
N GLY A 94 -5.87 12.13 -7.59
CA GLY A 94 -7.25 12.33 -8.07
C GLY A 94 -8.25 11.57 -7.19
N SER A 95 -8.03 10.30 -6.93
CA SER A 95 -8.89 9.46 -6.09
C SER A 95 -8.92 9.94 -4.63
N VAL A 96 -7.76 10.35 -4.08
CA VAL A 96 -7.68 10.89 -2.71
C VAL A 96 -8.47 12.20 -2.60
N LEU A 97 -8.36 13.10 -3.57
CA LEU A 97 -9.10 14.37 -3.58
C LEU A 97 -10.60 14.14 -3.74
N GLU A 98 -11.03 13.20 -4.58
CA GLU A 98 -12.43 12.83 -4.74
C GLU A 98 -13.04 12.32 -3.42
N ALA A 99 -12.33 11.40 -2.75
CA ALA A 99 -12.73 10.91 -1.43
C ALA A 99 -12.76 12.04 -0.37
N ALA A 100 -11.77 12.93 -0.41
CA ALA A 100 -11.71 14.09 0.49
C ALA A 100 -12.83 15.10 0.24
N ASP A 101 -13.26 15.26 -1.02
CA ASP A 101 -14.41 16.09 -1.38
C ASP A 101 -15.71 15.47 -0.85
N ALA A 102 -15.91 14.17 -1.03
CA ALA A 102 -17.08 13.45 -0.50
C ALA A 102 -17.18 13.53 1.04
N LEU A 103 -16.05 13.60 1.73
CA LEU A 103 -15.95 13.74 3.19
C LEU A 103 -15.96 15.22 3.66
N ASN A 104 -16.07 16.19 2.75
CA ASN A 104 -15.98 17.63 3.07
C ASN A 104 -14.70 18.00 3.84
N VAL A 105 -13.57 17.38 3.48
CA VAL A 105 -12.27 17.70 4.10
C VAL A 105 -11.86 19.13 3.75
N PRO A 106 -11.41 19.94 4.73
CA PRO A 106 -10.96 21.31 4.47
C PRO A 106 -9.84 21.38 3.43
N GLN A 107 -9.86 22.41 2.57
CA GLN A 107 -8.90 22.60 1.47
C GLN A 107 -7.44 22.49 1.92
N ARG A 108 -7.10 23.13 3.04
CA ARG A 108 -5.76 23.08 3.59
C ARG A 108 -5.28 21.64 3.82
N LEU A 109 -6.14 20.75 4.33
CA LEU A 109 -5.78 19.34 4.55
C LEU A 109 -5.66 18.59 3.23
N LYS A 110 -6.50 18.88 2.23
CA LYS A 110 -6.39 18.34 0.88
C LYS A 110 -5.01 18.65 0.29
N LEU A 111 -4.57 19.91 0.33
CA LEU A 111 -3.26 20.33 -0.14
C LEU A 111 -2.10 19.64 0.60
N MET A 112 -2.24 19.41 1.92
CA MET A 112 -1.23 18.70 2.70
C MET A 112 -1.12 17.21 2.33
N LEU A 113 -2.17 16.62 1.77
CA LEU A 113 -2.20 15.22 1.36
C LEU A 113 -1.75 15.00 -0.09
N THR A 114 -1.74 16.06 -0.92
CA THR A 114 -1.36 15.94 -2.33
C THR A 114 0.15 15.95 -2.56
N GLN A 115 0.95 16.42 -1.59
CA GLN A 115 2.39 16.55 -1.76
C GLN A 115 3.16 15.88 -0.62
N PRO A 116 4.28 15.19 -0.93
CA PRO A 116 5.20 14.75 0.10
C PRO A 116 5.89 15.95 0.76
N LYS A 117 6.22 15.80 2.04
CA LYS A 117 6.98 16.83 2.76
C LYS A 117 8.41 16.96 2.26
N ASN A 118 9.04 15.82 1.91
CA ASN A 118 10.42 15.80 1.45
C ASN A 118 10.59 14.79 0.29
N GLU A 119 11.31 15.20 -0.73
CA GLU A 119 11.79 14.37 -1.83
C GLU A 119 13.31 14.40 -1.82
N ILE A 120 13.93 13.29 -1.42
CA ILE A 120 15.38 13.17 -1.27
C ILE A 120 15.92 12.32 -2.42
N MET A 121 16.83 12.88 -3.18
CA MET A 121 17.55 12.19 -4.23
C MET A 121 19.03 12.12 -3.85
N VAL A 122 19.61 10.93 -3.89
CA VAL A 122 21.03 10.73 -3.61
C VAL A 122 21.72 10.00 -4.76
N HIS A 123 22.98 10.34 -4.99
CA HIS A 123 23.81 9.70 -6.00
C HIS A 123 24.91 8.89 -5.31
N CYS A 124 25.01 7.62 -5.69
CA CYS A 124 25.88 6.64 -5.06
C CYS A 124 26.93 6.16 -6.07
N PRO A 125 28.14 6.71 -6.06
CA PRO A 125 29.26 6.10 -6.77
C PRO A 125 29.69 4.83 -6.01
N VAL A 126 29.75 3.70 -6.73
CA VAL A 126 30.08 2.37 -6.18
C VAL A 126 31.05 1.66 -7.11
N GLU A 127 32.11 1.09 -6.54
CA GLU A 127 33.05 0.24 -7.26
C GLU A 127 32.48 -1.18 -7.41
N MET A 128 32.55 -1.72 -8.62
CA MET A 128 32.10 -3.07 -8.99
C MET A 128 33.23 -4.10 -8.76
N ASP A 129 32.91 -5.37 -8.88
CA ASP A 129 33.87 -6.47 -8.66
C ASP A 129 34.99 -6.47 -9.72
N ASP A 130 34.74 -5.93 -10.91
CA ASP A 130 35.70 -5.76 -12.00
C ASP A 130 36.56 -4.50 -11.88
N GLY A 131 36.40 -3.71 -10.81
CA GLY A 131 37.10 -2.45 -10.59
C GLY A 131 36.52 -1.24 -11.33
N THR A 132 35.45 -1.43 -12.10
CA THR A 132 34.73 -0.29 -12.72
C THR A 132 33.87 0.46 -11.71
N TRP A 133 33.52 1.71 -12.00
CA TRP A 133 32.66 2.52 -11.15
C TRP A 133 31.31 2.74 -11.80
N LYS A 134 30.24 2.50 -11.05
CA LYS A 134 28.87 2.85 -11.43
C LYS A 134 28.36 4.01 -10.57
N LEU A 135 27.67 4.95 -11.21
CA LEU A 135 26.94 6.01 -10.51
C LEU A 135 25.46 5.64 -10.45
N LEU A 136 24.99 5.33 -9.28
CA LEU A 136 23.61 4.88 -9.05
C LEU A 136 22.78 6.02 -8.45
N LYS A 137 21.49 6.04 -8.78
CA LYS A 137 20.52 7.03 -8.29
C LYS A 137 19.53 6.36 -7.36
N ALA A 138 19.37 6.91 -6.16
CA ALA A 138 18.38 6.47 -5.18
C ALA A 138 17.46 7.63 -4.78
N TYR A 139 16.26 7.26 -4.32
CA TYR A 139 15.21 8.15 -3.86
C TYR A 139 14.78 7.77 -2.45
N ARG A 140 14.40 8.77 -1.64
CA ARG A 140 13.61 8.60 -0.43
C ARG A 140 12.56 9.70 -0.38
N VAL A 141 11.31 9.31 -0.55
CA VAL A 141 10.16 10.22 -0.46
C VAL A 141 9.53 10.05 0.93
N GLN A 142 9.41 11.15 1.65
CA GLN A 142 8.84 11.25 2.99
C GLN A 142 7.53 12.05 2.87
N HIS A 143 6.40 11.32 2.78
CA HIS A 143 5.12 11.94 2.47
C HIS A 143 4.53 12.67 3.66
N ASN A 144 4.27 12.00 4.76
CA ASN A 144 3.64 12.60 5.94
C ASN A 144 4.06 11.89 7.22
N ASN A 145 4.29 12.64 8.30
CA ASN A 145 4.72 12.12 9.61
C ASN A 145 3.88 12.67 10.78
N VAL A 146 2.65 13.09 10.54
CA VAL A 146 1.76 13.61 11.59
C VAL A 146 1.42 12.55 12.63
N LEU A 147 1.30 11.28 12.22
CA LEU A 147 0.99 10.15 13.12
C LEU A 147 2.22 9.55 13.80
N GLY A 148 3.43 9.88 13.37
CA GLY A 148 4.68 9.34 13.90
C GLY A 148 5.79 9.28 12.84
N PRO A 149 6.91 8.62 13.13
CA PRO A 149 8.03 8.49 12.20
C PRO A 149 7.59 8.02 10.81
N TYR A 150 8.23 8.54 9.77
CA TYR A 150 8.01 8.06 8.41
C TYR A 150 8.28 6.56 8.33
N LYS A 151 7.48 5.81 7.58
CA LYS A 151 7.58 4.36 7.45
C LYS A 151 7.32 3.91 6.03
N GLY A 152 8.22 3.10 5.47
CA GLY A 152 8.01 2.51 4.15
C GLY A 152 9.19 1.73 3.61
N GLY A 153 8.93 0.86 2.63
CA GLY A 153 9.92 -0.02 2.02
C GLY A 153 10.94 0.71 1.15
N ILE A 154 12.04 0.02 0.82
CA ILE A 154 13.00 0.43 -0.21
C ILE A 154 12.96 -0.59 -1.33
N ARG A 155 12.62 -0.14 -2.54
CA ARG A 155 12.51 -0.93 -3.76
C ARG A 155 13.80 -0.88 -4.57
N TYR A 156 14.30 -2.03 -5.03
CA TYR A 156 15.35 -2.10 -6.04
C TYR A 156 14.72 -2.56 -7.35
N HIS A 157 14.59 -1.62 -8.30
CA HIS A 157 13.98 -1.91 -9.59
C HIS A 157 14.59 -1.02 -10.70
N PRO A 158 14.90 -1.56 -11.90
CA PRO A 158 15.60 -0.82 -12.94
C PRO A 158 14.80 0.35 -13.53
N GLU A 159 13.48 0.23 -13.54
CA GLU A 159 12.59 1.21 -14.17
C GLU A 159 11.90 2.16 -13.19
N VAL A 160 12.23 2.08 -11.89
CA VAL A 160 11.59 2.90 -10.88
C VAL A 160 11.73 4.39 -11.19
N LYS A 161 10.61 5.11 -11.13
CA LYS A 161 10.52 6.55 -11.33
C LYS A 161 10.15 7.25 -10.03
N LEU A 162 10.46 8.54 -9.91
CA LEU A 162 10.17 9.33 -8.71
C LEU A 162 8.65 9.36 -8.40
N ASP A 163 7.81 9.52 -9.41
CA ASP A 163 6.35 9.57 -9.23
C ASP A 163 5.78 8.27 -8.67
N GLU A 164 6.32 7.12 -9.07
CA GLU A 164 5.98 5.83 -8.47
C GLU A 164 6.35 5.81 -6.99
N VAL A 165 7.52 6.33 -6.64
CA VAL A 165 7.96 6.42 -5.23
C VAL A 165 7.07 7.38 -4.43
N LYS A 166 6.66 8.53 -5.03
CA LYS A 166 5.69 9.48 -4.44
C LYS A 166 4.37 8.79 -4.16
N THR A 167 3.82 8.07 -5.15
CA THR A 167 2.57 7.30 -5.01
C THR A 167 2.65 6.31 -3.85
N LEU A 168 3.70 5.50 -3.82
CA LEU A 168 3.86 4.48 -2.80
C LEU A 168 4.08 5.08 -1.39
N ALA A 169 4.70 6.25 -1.29
CA ALA A 169 4.86 6.98 -0.03
C ALA A 169 3.51 7.52 0.50
N LEU A 170 2.66 8.06 -0.39
CA LEU A 170 1.29 8.44 -0.07
C LEU A 170 0.47 7.24 0.41
N LEU A 171 0.50 6.12 -0.34
CA LEU A 171 -0.20 4.90 0.05
C LEU A 171 0.26 4.38 1.42
N MET A 172 1.55 4.51 1.75
CA MET A 172 2.04 4.15 3.10
C MET A 172 1.43 5.05 4.18
N THR A 173 1.27 6.36 3.94
CA THR A 173 0.57 7.26 4.88
C THR A 173 -0.87 6.78 5.10
N MET A 174 -1.61 6.48 4.03
CA MET A 174 -2.99 6.01 4.11
C MET A 174 -3.10 4.65 4.81
N LYS A 175 -2.21 3.70 4.50
CA LYS A 175 -2.18 2.37 5.13
C LYS A 175 -1.92 2.45 6.63
N CYS A 176 -0.93 3.25 7.06
CA CYS A 176 -0.63 3.43 8.48
C CYS A 176 -1.80 4.09 9.22
N ALA A 177 -2.43 5.11 8.63
CA ALA A 177 -3.59 5.78 9.20
C ALA A 177 -4.79 4.84 9.32
N LEU A 178 -5.11 4.08 8.27
CA LEU A 178 -6.21 3.11 8.26
C LEU A 178 -6.04 2.03 9.34
N ALA A 179 -4.81 1.53 9.48
CA ALA A 179 -4.47 0.53 10.50
C ALA A 179 -4.25 1.14 11.90
N ARG A 180 -4.43 2.46 12.06
CA ARG A 180 -4.20 3.21 13.31
C ARG A 180 -2.81 2.97 13.92
N LEU A 181 -1.81 2.84 13.05
CA LEU A 181 -0.43 2.69 13.48
C LEU A 181 0.21 4.06 13.76
N PRO A 182 1.08 4.17 14.77
CA PRO A 182 1.75 5.43 15.11
C PRO A 182 2.94 5.70 14.18
N PHE A 183 2.68 5.66 12.86
CA PHE A 183 3.66 5.88 11.80
C PHE A 183 3.10 6.78 10.71
N GLY A 184 3.98 7.55 10.11
CA GLY A 184 3.73 8.25 8.88
C GLY A 184 3.96 7.36 7.65
N GLY A 185 4.10 8.00 6.48
CA GLY A 185 4.37 7.30 5.22
C GLY A 185 5.62 7.79 4.52
N ALA A 186 6.43 6.84 4.08
CA ALA A 186 7.56 7.08 3.20
C ALA A 186 7.75 5.93 2.20
N LYS A 187 8.57 6.17 1.19
CA LYS A 187 9.04 5.14 0.26
C LYS A 187 10.44 5.47 -0.22
N GLY A 188 11.27 4.44 -0.35
CA GLY A 188 12.58 4.56 -0.98
C GLY A 188 12.68 3.70 -2.22
N ALA A 189 13.61 4.05 -3.09
CA ALA A 189 13.95 3.24 -4.24
C ALA A 189 15.39 3.44 -4.67
N LEU A 190 15.96 2.40 -5.26
CA LEU A 190 17.24 2.43 -5.95
C LEU A 190 17.04 1.89 -7.37
N ARG A 191 17.49 2.65 -8.36
CA ARG A 191 17.30 2.30 -9.77
C ARG A 191 18.36 1.31 -10.24
N ILE A 192 18.15 0.04 -9.91
CA ILE A 192 18.98 -1.10 -10.34
C ILE A 192 18.14 -2.34 -10.55
N ASN A 193 18.59 -3.26 -11.39
CA ASN A 193 18.14 -4.64 -11.34
C ASN A 193 19.05 -5.44 -10.40
N PRO A 194 18.59 -5.88 -9.22
CA PRO A 194 19.47 -6.56 -8.26
C PRO A 194 20.04 -7.89 -8.76
N ARG A 195 19.47 -8.47 -9.82
CA ARG A 195 19.97 -9.72 -10.44
C ARG A 195 21.25 -9.51 -11.24
N ASP A 196 21.58 -8.26 -11.62
CA ASP A 196 22.74 -7.89 -12.40
C ASP A 196 23.97 -7.60 -11.52
N PHE A 197 23.85 -7.80 -10.20
CA PHE A 197 24.89 -7.49 -9.22
C PHE A 197 25.25 -8.76 -8.41
N SER A 198 26.52 -8.90 -8.08
CA SER A 198 26.94 -9.90 -7.10
C SER A 198 26.42 -9.55 -5.71
N LYS A 199 26.48 -10.50 -4.79
CA LYS A 199 26.09 -10.26 -3.39
C LYS A 199 26.94 -9.16 -2.74
N ASP A 200 28.23 -9.13 -3.05
CA ASP A 200 29.18 -8.15 -2.49
C ASP A 200 28.98 -6.77 -3.11
N GLU A 201 28.67 -6.71 -4.39
CA GLU A 201 28.27 -5.46 -5.05
C GLU A 201 26.97 -4.91 -4.46
N LEU A 202 25.93 -5.74 -4.29
CA LEU A 202 24.68 -5.32 -3.63
C LEU A 202 24.91 -4.83 -2.21
N MET A 203 25.83 -5.45 -1.48
CA MET A 203 26.23 -5.00 -0.15
C MET A 203 26.86 -3.60 -0.20
N ARG A 204 27.83 -3.37 -1.10
CA ARG A 204 28.48 -2.06 -1.27
C ARG A 204 27.47 -0.98 -1.68
N VAL A 205 26.62 -1.30 -2.64
CA VAL A 205 25.52 -0.42 -3.11
C VAL A 205 24.59 -0.03 -1.97
N THR A 206 24.13 -1.00 -1.19
CA THR A 206 23.23 -0.78 -0.06
C THR A 206 23.88 0.07 1.02
N ARG A 207 25.13 -0.24 1.40
CA ARG A 207 25.89 0.53 2.38
C ARG A 207 26.13 1.96 1.92
N ARG A 208 26.47 2.16 0.65
CA ARG A 208 26.69 3.50 0.08
C ARG A 208 25.41 4.32 0.06
N MET A 209 24.28 3.72 -0.34
CA MET A 209 22.96 4.37 -0.27
C MET A 209 22.59 4.76 1.16
N THR A 210 22.78 3.85 2.11
CA THR A 210 22.49 4.10 3.54
C THR A 210 23.32 5.28 4.07
N SER A 211 24.61 5.30 3.77
CA SER A 211 25.50 6.40 4.15
C SER A 211 25.10 7.73 3.49
N ALA A 212 24.64 7.69 2.24
CA ALA A 212 24.20 8.90 1.52
C ALA A 212 22.87 9.45 2.05
N LEU A 213 21.98 8.58 2.57
CA LEU A 213 20.77 9.02 3.24
C LEU A 213 21.07 9.66 4.62
N GLY A 214 22.10 9.19 5.31
CA GLY A 214 22.57 9.77 6.58
C GLY A 214 21.44 9.95 7.60
N ASP A 215 21.34 11.16 8.15
CA ASP A 215 20.33 11.53 9.17
C ASP A 215 18.91 11.68 8.61
N ASN A 216 18.72 11.52 7.30
CA ASN A 216 17.37 11.48 6.72
C ASN A 216 16.62 10.17 7.00
N ILE A 217 17.28 9.17 7.59
CA ILE A 217 16.67 7.95 8.13
C ILE A 217 17.05 7.81 9.60
N GLY A 218 16.23 7.12 10.37
CA GLY A 218 16.50 6.92 11.80
C GLY A 218 15.30 6.33 12.53
N PRO A 219 15.52 5.70 13.70
CA PRO A 219 14.47 5.01 14.45
C PRO A 219 13.32 5.91 14.90
N ASP A 220 13.60 7.19 15.15
CA ASP A 220 12.62 8.16 15.63
C ASP A 220 12.14 9.11 14.52
N TYR A 221 12.67 9.00 13.30
CA TYR A 221 12.38 9.94 12.23
C TYR A 221 11.84 9.26 10.97
N ASP A 222 12.58 8.30 10.39
CA ASP A 222 12.20 7.60 9.15
C ASP A 222 12.75 6.18 9.13
N ILE A 223 11.86 5.19 9.11
CA ILE A 223 12.18 3.78 9.30
C ILE A 223 11.94 2.99 8.01
N PRO A 224 12.99 2.68 7.22
CA PRO A 224 12.90 1.82 6.05
C PRO A 224 12.47 0.38 6.38
N ALA A 225 12.03 -0.33 5.34
CA ALA A 225 11.62 -1.72 5.39
C ALA A 225 11.96 -2.44 4.06
N PRO A 226 11.86 -3.76 3.98
CA PRO A 226 11.98 -4.48 2.70
C PRO A 226 10.82 -4.16 1.76
N ASP A 227 11.10 -4.22 0.46
CA ASP A 227 10.16 -4.12 -0.64
C ASP A 227 10.64 -4.96 -1.84
N VAL A 228 10.06 -4.78 -3.03
CA VAL A 228 10.50 -5.46 -4.26
C VAL A 228 12.02 -5.29 -4.46
N GLY A 229 12.71 -6.38 -4.76
CA GLY A 229 14.15 -6.41 -4.98
C GLY A 229 15.02 -6.27 -3.73
N THR A 230 14.42 -6.18 -2.53
CA THR A 230 15.13 -6.14 -1.24
C THR A 230 14.61 -7.22 -0.28
N ASN A 231 15.42 -7.58 0.70
CA ASN A 231 15.12 -8.65 1.64
C ASN A 231 15.74 -8.37 3.02
N ALA A 232 15.63 -9.35 3.91
CA ALA A 232 16.18 -9.26 5.28
C ALA A 232 17.70 -9.00 5.30
N GLN A 233 18.45 -9.56 4.34
CA GLN A 233 19.91 -9.34 4.23
C GLN A 233 20.23 -7.89 3.87
N VAL A 234 19.49 -7.29 2.95
CA VAL A 234 19.61 -5.85 2.61
C VAL A 234 19.34 -4.99 3.84
N MET A 235 18.31 -5.32 4.60
CA MET A 235 18.00 -4.61 5.85
C MET A 235 19.10 -4.77 6.91
N ALA A 236 19.73 -5.93 6.98
CA ALA A 236 20.88 -6.16 7.87
C ALA A 236 22.06 -5.25 7.48
N TRP A 237 22.39 -5.12 6.19
CA TRP A 237 23.45 -4.23 5.72
C TRP A 237 23.13 -2.75 6.00
N MET A 238 21.88 -2.33 5.83
CA MET A 238 21.44 -0.98 6.18
C MET A 238 21.59 -0.71 7.68
N ALA A 239 21.09 -1.61 8.52
CA ALA A 239 21.17 -1.44 9.98
C ALA A 239 22.62 -1.43 10.47
N ASP A 240 23.46 -2.36 10.00
CA ASP A 240 24.88 -2.41 10.34
C ASP A 240 25.60 -1.11 9.94
N THR A 241 25.33 -0.61 8.73
CA THR A 241 25.91 0.66 8.26
C THR A 241 25.50 1.83 9.15
N TYR A 242 24.21 1.95 9.45
CA TYR A 242 23.68 3.04 10.28
C TYR A 242 24.23 3.00 11.72
N ILE A 243 24.26 1.80 12.34
CA ILE A 243 24.80 1.61 13.69
C ILE A 243 26.27 2.05 13.81
N ASN A 244 27.04 1.87 12.72
CA ASN A 244 28.45 2.27 12.72
C ASN A 244 28.65 3.79 12.70
N PHE A 245 27.67 4.57 12.23
CA PHE A 245 27.70 6.03 12.31
C PHE A 245 27.10 6.57 13.60
N ALA A 246 26.26 5.77 14.29
CA ALA A 246 25.62 6.21 15.51
C ALA A 246 26.62 6.38 16.65
N GLU A 247 26.41 7.39 17.47
CA GLU A 247 27.17 7.56 18.72
C GLU A 247 27.01 6.34 19.63
N SER A 248 28.04 6.05 20.42
CA SER A 248 28.09 4.83 21.25
C SER A 248 26.91 4.70 22.21
N SER A 249 26.42 5.81 22.75
CA SER A 249 25.25 5.86 23.64
C SER A 249 23.93 5.51 22.96
N SER A 250 23.86 5.66 21.62
CA SER A 250 22.64 5.50 20.82
C SER A 250 22.57 4.17 20.06
N LYS A 251 23.61 3.32 20.11
CA LYS A 251 23.70 2.10 19.29
C LYS A 251 22.57 1.08 19.51
N VAL A 252 22.00 1.02 20.71
CA VAL A 252 20.87 0.12 21.00
C VAL A 252 19.62 0.62 20.28
N ILE A 253 19.35 1.93 20.33
CA ILE A 253 18.22 2.56 19.65
C ILE A 253 18.43 2.52 18.13
N ALA A 254 19.65 2.72 17.66
CA ALA A 254 20.02 2.70 16.24
C ALA A 254 19.66 1.39 15.54
N ARG A 255 19.55 0.26 16.27
CA ARG A 255 19.02 -1.01 15.72
C ARG A 255 17.60 -0.88 15.20
N GLY A 256 16.83 0.08 15.69
CA GLY A 256 15.47 0.38 15.25
C GLY A 256 15.38 1.08 13.89
N VAL A 257 16.50 1.48 13.27
CA VAL A 257 16.52 2.25 12.02
C VAL A 257 15.75 1.58 10.87
N VAL A 258 15.70 0.26 10.80
CA VAL A 258 14.95 -0.49 9.79
C VAL A 258 14.16 -1.63 10.42
N THR A 259 13.07 -2.04 9.75
CA THR A 259 12.33 -3.27 10.07
C THR A 259 12.59 -4.36 9.03
N GLY A 260 12.18 -5.61 9.31
CA GLY A 260 12.36 -6.73 8.39
C GLY A 260 13.78 -7.29 8.33
N LYS A 261 14.59 -7.03 9.34
CA LYS A 261 15.91 -7.65 9.56
C LYS A 261 15.79 -9.15 9.86
N PRO A 262 16.85 -9.94 9.68
CA PRO A 262 16.92 -11.31 10.19
C PRO A 262 16.64 -11.36 11.71
N LEU A 263 16.11 -12.48 12.19
CA LEU A 263 15.78 -12.67 13.62
C LEU A 263 17.01 -12.48 14.51
N GLU A 264 18.15 -13.03 14.09
CA GLU A 264 19.43 -12.95 14.77
C GLU A 264 19.96 -11.52 14.88
N PHE A 265 19.48 -10.63 14.00
CA PHE A 265 19.84 -9.20 13.97
C PHE A 265 18.76 -8.31 14.62
N GLY A 266 17.83 -8.88 15.37
CA GLY A 266 16.76 -8.18 16.06
C GLY A 266 15.51 -7.94 15.20
N GLY A 267 15.27 -8.84 14.23
CA GLY A 267 14.02 -8.90 13.48
C GLY A 267 12.87 -9.49 14.29
N SER A 268 11.65 -9.33 13.78
CA SER A 268 10.43 -9.91 14.37
C SER A 268 9.99 -11.15 13.60
N ALA A 269 9.59 -12.20 14.31
CA ALA A 269 9.03 -13.41 13.70
C ALA A 269 7.71 -13.11 12.98
N GLY A 270 7.40 -13.88 11.93
CA GLY A 270 6.14 -13.80 11.20
C GLY A 270 6.10 -12.75 10.08
N ARG A 271 7.15 -11.95 9.86
CA ARG A 271 7.19 -10.94 8.80
C ARG A 271 6.97 -11.52 7.41
N GLU A 272 7.47 -12.75 7.16
CA GLU A 272 7.38 -13.41 5.85
C GLU A 272 5.94 -13.59 5.39
N LYS A 273 5.07 -14.07 6.27
CA LYS A 273 3.66 -14.32 5.98
C LYS A 273 2.73 -13.15 6.30
N ALA A 274 3.24 -12.09 6.93
CA ALA A 274 2.40 -11.04 7.51
C ALA A 274 1.44 -10.37 6.51
N THR A 275 1.86 -10.16 5.25
CA THR A 275 1.01 -9.53 4.24
C THR A 275 -0.11 -10.48 3.79
N GLY A 276 0.21 -11.71 3.42
CA GLY A 276 -0.78 -12.73 3.08
C GLY A 276 -1.71 -13.04 4.26
N GLN A 277 -1.16 -13.15 5.48
CA GLN A 277 -1.95 -13.35 6.69
C GLN A 277 -2.93 -12.20 6.95
N GLY A 278 -2.50 -10.95 6.71
CA GLY A 278 -3.36 -9.77 6.83
C GLY A 278 -4.53 -9.78 5.85
N LEU A 279 -4.30 -10.21 4.59
CA LEU A 279 -5.37 -10.42 3.61
C LEU A 279 -6.40 -11.42 4.13
N VAL A 280 -5.93 -12.57 4.61
CA VAL A 280 -6.82 -13.63 5.09
C VAL A 280 -7.60 -13.18 6.34
N TYR A 281 -7.00 -12.44 7.27
CA TYR A 281 -7.73 -11.89 8.43
C TYR A 281 -8.83 -10.91 8.02
N VAL A 282 -8.61 -10.11 6.97
CA VAL A 282 -9.67 -9.22 6.47
C VAL A 282 -10.79 -10.04 5.83
N LEU A 283 -10.47 -11.09 5.08
CA LEU A 283 -11.47 -12.00 4.51
C LEU A 283 -12.24 -12.74 5.58
N ASP A 284 -11.56 -13.28 6.62
CA ASP A 284 -12.19 -13.91 7.79
C ASP A 284 -13.22 -12.98 8.47
N ALA A 285 -12.93 -11.67 8.52
CA ALA A 285 -13.82 -10.69 9.15
C ALA A 285 -14.96 -10.23 8.25
N LEU A 286 -14.74 -10.16 6.92
CA LEU A 286 -15.64 -9.52 5.97
C LEU A 286 -16.64 -10.50 5.35
N LEU A 287 -16.16 -11.66 4.88
CA LEU A 287 -16.95 -12.60 4.09
C LEU A 287 -18.19 -13.16 4.81
N PRO A 288 -18.16 -13.43 6.13
CA PRO A 288 -19.35 -13.86 6.85
C PRO A 288 -20.51 -12.86 6.78
N GLY A 289 -20.19 -11.54 6.79
CA GLY A 289 -21.18 -10.47 6.62
C GLY A 289 -21.83 -10.44 5.22
N MET A 290 -21.18 -11.06 4.24
CA MET A 290 -21.67 -11.23 2.86
C MET A 290 -22.36 -12.59 2.65
N GLY A 291 -22.44 -13.44 3.68
CA GLY A 291 -22.95 -14.81 3.54
C GLY A 291 -22.02 -15.76 2.80
N ILE A 292 -20.73 -15.45 2.74
CA ILE A 292 -19.68 -16.23 2.06
C ILE A 292 -18.82 -16.93 3.11
N GLU A 293 -18.70 -18.25 3.01
CA GLU A 293 -17.88 -19.08 3.90
C GLU A 293 -16.60 -19.51 3.17
N LEU A 294 -15.42 -19.30 3.79
CA LEU A 294 -14.12 -19.53 3.14
C LEU A 294 -13.86 -20.99 2.75
N ASP A 295 -14.46 -21.96 3.44
CA ASP A 295 -14.34 -23.38 3.15
C ASP A 295 -15.15 -23.85 1.92
N LYS A 296 -15.97 -22.96 1.37
CA LYS A 296 -16.85 -23.25 0.23
C LYS A 296 -16.51 -22.41 -1.01
N VAL A 297 -15.47 -21.60 -0.95
CA VAL A 297 -15.14 -20.68 -2.05
C VAL A 297 -13.97 -21.16 -2.87
N THR A 298 -13.92 -20.64 -4.08
CA THR A 298 -12.83 -20.83 -5.02
C THR A 298 -12.09 -19.54 -5.24
N CYS A 299 -10.78 -19.60 -5.50
CA CYS A 299 -9.99 -18.41 -5.76
C CYS A 299 -9.03 -18.54 -6.95
N SER A 300 -8.70 -17.39 -7.55
CA SER A 300 -7.61 -17.21 -8.51
C SER A 300 -6.67 -16.13 -8.02
N LEU A 301 -5.37 -16.29 -8.32
CA LEU A 301 -4.33 -15.33 -7.93
C LEU A 301 -3.54 -14.84 -9.13
N ILE A 302 -3.21 -13.54 -9.15
CA ILE A 302 -2.14 -13.00 -9.99
C ILE A 302 -0.90 -12.82 -9.10
N GLY A 303 0.18 -13.51 -9.47
CA GLY A 303 1.43 -13.51 -8.73
C GLY A 303 1.51 -14.61 -7.67
N TYR A 304 2.60 -15.38 -7.73
CA TYR A 304 2.89 -16.42 -6.74
C TYR A 304 4.21 -16.15 -6.01
N GLY A 305 4.48 -14.86 -5.75
CA GLY A 305 5.58 -14.38 -4.91
C GLY A 305 5.26 -14.52 -3.41
N ASN A 306 5.92 -13.72 -2.59
CA ASN A 306 5.72 -13.78 -1.13
C ASN A 306 4.25 -13.59 -0.72
N VAL A 307 3.58 -12.55 -1.21
CA VAL A 307 2.18 -12.26 -0.84
C VAL A 307 1.23 -13.34 -1.36
N GLY A 308 1.29 -13.64 -2.67
CA GLY A 308 0.38 -14.61 -3.30
C GLY A 308 0.53 -16.02 -2.72
N SER A 309 1.76 -16.52 -2.57
CA SER A 309 2.00 -17.87 -2.05
C SER A 309 1.55 -18.04 -0.60
N TRP A 310 1.79 -17.05 0.28
CA TRP A 310 1.29 -17.11 1.65
C TRP A 310 -0.22 -16.95 1.72
N THR A 311 -0.81 -16.08 0.90
CA THR A 311 -2.27 -15.95 0.82
C THR A 311 -2.91 -17.26 0.38
N ALA A 312 -2.40 -17.90 -0.67
CA ALA A 312 -2.90 -19.18 -1.17
C ALA A 312 -2.87 -20.29 -0.11
N ARG A 313 -1.70 -20.47 0.54
CA ARG A 313 -1.53 -21.48 1.60
C ARG A 313 -2.48 -21.25 2.76
N LEU A 314 -2.56 -20.02 3.27
CA LEU A 314 -3.42 -19.67 4.39
C LEU A 314 -4.93 -19.73 4.07
N LEU A 315 -5.33 -19.49 2.83
CA LEU A 315 -6.70 -19.71 2.36
C LEU A 315 -7.00 -21.20 2.24
N GLN A 316 -6.06 -22.00 1.71
CA GLN A 316 -6.23 -23.45 1.62
C GLN A 316 -6.33 -24.13 3.00
N GLU A 317 -5.60 -23.65 4.02
CA GLU A 317 -5.78 -24.06 5.42
C GLU A 317 -7.21 -23.82 5.94
N ARG A 318 -7.96 -22.89 5.33
CA ARG A 318 -9.37 -22.59 5.64
C ARG A 318 -10.37 -23.30 4.75
N GLY A 319 -9.90 -24.19 3.87
CA GLY A 319 -10.73 -24.98 2.97
C GLY A 319 -11.01 -24.32 1.61
N THR A 320 -10.49 -23.12 1.34
CA THR A 320 -10.63 -22.45 0.03
C THR A 320 -9.95 -23.25 -1.07
N THR A 321 -10.58 -23.40 -2.23
CA THR A 321 -10.02 -24.10 -3.39
C THR A 321 -9.30 -23.13 -4.32
N LEU A 322 -7.98 -23.25 -4.46
CA LEU A 322 -7.18 -22.49 -5.44
C LEU A 322 -7.35 -23.10 -6.82
N ARG A 323 -7.99 -22.39 -7.77
CA ARG A 323 -8.27 -22.90 -9.12
C ARG A 323 -7.23 -22.46 -10.15
N ALA A 324 -6.83 -21.20 -10.14
CA ALA A 324 -5.94 -20.68 -11.17
C ALA A 324 -4.89 -19.74 -10.59
N VAL A 325 -3.72 -19.73 -11.22
CA VAL A 325 -2.62 -18.81 -10.90
C VAL A 325 -2.01 -18.29 -12.19
N LEU A 326 -1.76 -16.98 -12.23
CA LEU A 326 -1.01 -16.29 -13.28
C LEU A 326 0.25 -15.68 -12.68
N ASP A 327 1.41 -15.89 -13.31
CA ASP A 327 2.64 -15.15 -12.99
C ASP A 327 3.40 -14.77 -14.27
N HIS A 328 4.61 -14.22 -14.13
CA HIS A 328 5.46 -13.80 -15.25
C HIS A 328 5.91 -14.96 -16.16
N THR A 329 5.69 -16.21 -15.79
CA THR A 329 6.03 -17.41 -16.57
C THR A 329 4.84 -18.00 -17.33
N GLY A 330 3.62 -17.51 -17.07
CA GLY A 330 2.38 -17.92 -17.73
C GLY A 330 1.23 -18.10 -16.75
N ALA A 331 0.18 -18.82 -17.18
CA ALA A 331 -0.98 -19.13 -16.36
C ALA A 331 -1.20 -20.65 -16.27
N ILE A 332 -1.72 -21.09 -15.12
CA ILE A 332 -2.11 -22.49 -14.88
C ILE A 332 -3.50 -22.57 -14.27
N LEU A 333 -4.22 -23.64 -14.57
CA LEU A 333 -5.59 -23.90 -14.13
C LEU A 333 -5.74 -25.36 -13.70
N ASN A 334 -6.39 -25.58 -12.56
CA ASN A 334 -6.92 -26.87 -12.15
C ASN A 334 -8.29 -26.68 -11.49
N THR A 335 -9.36 -27.08 -12.14
CA THR A 335 -10.73 -26.92 -11.63
C THR A 335 -11.00 -27.71 -10.36
N SER A 336 -10.24 -28.79 -10.11
CA SER A 336 -10.32 -29.59 -8.88
C SER A 336 -9.53 -29.02 -7.72
N GLY A 337 -8.66 -28.03 -7.99
CA GLY A 337 -7.83 -27.35 -6.99
C GLY A 337 -6.33 -27.60 -7.20
N ILE A 338 -5.57 -26.54 -6.98
CA ILE A 338 -4.10 -26.53 -7.00
C ILE A 338 -3.62 -26.64 -5.54
N ASP A 339 -2.70 -27.54 -5.26
CA ASP A 339 -2.03 -27.62 -3.96
C ASP A 339 -1.06 -26.43 -3.81
N ALA A 340 -1.39 -25.54 -2.88
CA ALA A 340 -0.65 -24.28 -2.69
C ALA A 340 0.76 -24.52 -2.14
N GLU A 341 0.98 -25.55 -1.28
CA GLU A 341 2.30 -25.85 -0.73
C GLU A 341 3.19 -26.51 -1.78
N ALA A 342 2.65 -27.46 -2.55
CA ALA A 342 3.37 -28.08 -3.66
C ALA A 342 3.76 -27.07 -4.75
N LEU A 343 2.83 -26.13 -5.07
CA LEU A 343 3.14 -25.06 -6.01
C LEU A 343 4.23 -24.11 -5.46
N ALA A 344 4.21 -23.79 -4.17
CA ALA A 344 5.24 -22.96 -3.57
C ALA A 344 6.63 -23.61 -3.62
N ALA A 345 6.70 -24.92 -3.37
CA ALA A 345 7.94 -25.68 -3.51
C ALA A 345 8.45 -25.70 -4.97
N HIS A 346 7.54 -25.87 -5.92
CA HIS A 346 7.88 -25.80 -7.35
C HIS A 346 8.45 -24.42 -7.74
N VAL A 347 7.76 -23.35 -7.36
CA VAL A 347 8.20 -21.96 -7.66
C VAL A 347 9.55 -21.65 -7.03
N LEU A 348 9.80 -22.14 -5.81
CA LEU A 348 11.09 -21.97 -5.15
C LEU A 348 12.23 -22.66 -5.93
N ALA A 349 11.94 -23.82 -6.53
CA ALA A 349 12.92 -24.61 -7.28
C ALA A 349 13.15 -24.08 -8.72
N THR A 350 12.11 -23.54 -9.38
CA THR A 350 12.12 -23.20 -10.81
C THR A 350 12.10 -21.70 -11.10
N GLY A 351 11.69 -20.88 -10.14
CA GLY A 351 11.53 -19.43 -10.27
C GLY A 351 10.19 -18.97 -10.82
N GLY A 352 9.24 -19.87 -11.12
CA GLY A 352 7.90 -19.54 -11.63
C GLY A 352 6.95 -20.73 -11.63
N ILE A 353 5.69 -20.49 -12.01
CA ILE A 353 4.63 -21.51 -11.99
C ILE A 353 4.65 -22.45 -13.20
N LYS A 354 5.34 -22.07 -14.28
CA LYS A 354 5.38 -22.83 -15.51
C LYS A 354 5.91 -24.24 -15.30
N GLY A 355 5.19 -25.24 -15.85
CA GLY A 355 5.58 -26.64 -15.75
C GLY A 355 5.20 -27.33 -14.44
N PHE A 356 4.39 -26.70 -13.59
CA PHE A 356 3.85 -27.36 -12.41
C PHE A 356 2.90 -28.52 -12.81
N ALA A 357 3.21 -29.73 -12.35
CA ALA A 357 2.50 -30.94 -12.75
C ALA A 357 1.07 -31.05 -12.18
N GLY A 358 0.72 -30.22 -11.19
CA GLY A 358 -0.59 -30.24 -10.54
C GLY A 358 -1.67 -29.36 -11.22
N ALA A 359 -1.38 -28.79 -12.40
CA ALA A 359 -2.31 -27.94 -13.14
C ALA A 359 -1.96 -27.88 -14.63
N ASP A 360 -2.94 -27.60 -15.47
CA ASP A 360 -2.78 -27.43 -16.90
C ASP A 360 -2.35 -26.00 -17.25
N ALA A 361 -1.45 -25.83 -18.22
CA ALA A 361 -1.11 -24.52 -18.75
C ALA A 361 -2.28 -23.97 -19.57
N VAL A 362 -2.63 -22.70 -19.31
CA VAL A 362 -3.70 -22.00 -20.04
C VAL A 362 -3.19 -20.64 -20.52
N ASP A 363 -3.94 -20.01 -21.42
CA ASP A 363 -3.68 -18.63 -21.80
C ASP A 363 -4.26 -17.63 -20.79
N GLU A 364 -3.86 -16.39 -20.92
CA GLU A 364 -4.28 -15.31 -20.04
C GLU A 364 -5.78 -15.02 -20.13
N VAL A 365 -6.37 -15.15 -21.32
CA VAL A 365 -7.81 -14.97 -21.54
C VAL A 365 -8.61 -16.00 -20.74
N THR A 366 -8.19 -17.27 -20.79
CA THR A 366 -8.79 -18.36 -20.02
C THR A 366 -8.64 -18.13 -18.53
N PHE A 367 -7.48 -17.65 -18.06
CA PHE A 367 -7.24 -17.33 -16.67
C PHE A 367 -8.23 -16.28 -16.16
N TYR A 368 -8.32 -15.10 -16.81
CA TYR A 368 -9.23 -14.04 -16.39
C TYR A 368 -10.72 -14.41 -16.51
N SER A 369 -11.08 -15.28 -17.46
CA SER A 369 -12.45 -15.74 -17.66
C SER A 369 -12.85 -16.90 -16.75
N THR A 370 -11.92 -17.46 -15.97
CA THR A 370 -12.21 -18.58 -15.06
C THR A 370 -13.15 -18.14 -13.93
N PRO A 371 -14.34 -18.76 -13.79
CA PRO A 371 -15.26 -18.41 -12.71
C PRO A 371 -14.69 -18.80 -11.35
N VAL A 372 -14.61 -17.81 -10.44
CA VAL A 372 -14.17 -18.00 -9.06
C VAL A 372 -14.97 -17.09 -8.12
N ASP A 373 -14.96 -17.38 -6.84
CA ASP A 373 -15.57 -16.50 -5.84
C ASP A 373 -14.66 -15.33 -5.51
N LEU A 374 -13.36 -15.59 -5.29
CA LEU A 374 -12.35 -14.60 -4.96
C LEU A 374 -11.33 -14.46 -6.09
N PHE A 375 -11.08 -13.23 -6.54
CA PHE A 375 -10.00 -12.90 -7.45
C PHE A 375 -8.96 -12.02 -6.76
N ILE A 376 -7.69 -12.46 -6.71
CA ILE A 376 -6.66 -11.88 -5.83
C ILE A 376 -5.44 -11.43 -6.63
N PRO A 377 -5.37 -10.18 -7.12
CA PRO A 377 -4.18 -9.64 -7.74
C PRO A 377 -3.14 -9.30 -6.65
N ALA A 378 -2.02 -10.05 -6.64
CA ALA A 378 -0.95 -9.98 -5.64
C ALA A 378 0.46 -9.85 -6.25
N ALA A 379 0.57 -9.31 -7.47
CA ALA A 379 1.84 -9.12 -8.18
C ALA A 379 2.26 -7.65 -8.24
N LEU A 380 1.87 -6.94 -9.29
CA LEU A 380 2.29 -5.58 -9.59
C LEU A 380 1.10 -4.62 -9.66
N GLU A 381 1.43 -3.34 -9.83
CA GLU A 381 0.47 -2.28 -10.08
C GLU A 381 -0.19 -2.46 -11.46
N GLN A 382 -1.47 -2.04 -11.60
CA GLN A 382 -2.23 -1.97 -12.87
C GLN A 382 -2.36 -3.29 -13.65
N MET A 383 -2.37 -4.43 -12.97
CA MET A 383 -2.54 -5.76 -13.58
C MET A 383 -3.98 -6.07 -14.01
N VAL A 384 -4.97 -5.34 -13.51
CA VAL A 384 -6.38 -5.48 -13.86
C VAL A 384 -6.84 -4.18 -14.50
N ASP A 385 -6.84 -4.14 -15.81
CA ASP A 385 -7.41 -3.06 -16.60
C ASP A 385 -8.88 -3.34 -16.97
N LEU A 386 -9.49 -2.45 -17.76
CA LEU A 386 -10.89 -2.58 -18.15
C LEU A 386 -11.16 -3.85 -18.94
N GLU A 387 -10.27 -4.23 -19.88
CA GLU A 387 -10.42 -5.42 -20.69
C GLU A 387 -10.41 -6.70 -19.82
N HIS A 388 -9.52 -6.77 -18.85
CA HIS A 388 -9.48 -7.86 -17.87
C HIS A 388 -10.74 -7.88 -17.01
N ALA A 389 -11.17 -6.71 -16.49
CA ALA A 389 -12.35 -6.60 -15.64
C ALA A 389 -13.66 -7.03 -16.36
N GLU A 390 -13.79 -6.77 -17.65
CA GLU A 390 -14.92 -7.20 -18.46
C GLU A 390 -15.04 -8.73 -18.55
N ARG A 391 -13.90 -9.44 -18.57
CA ARG A 391 -13.82 -10.92 -18.66
C ARG A 391 -14.04 -11.59 -17.31
N MET A 392 -13.71 -10.92 -16.20
CA MET A 392 -13.73 -11.50 -14.86
C MET A 392 -15.11 -11.92 -14.40
N GLN A 393 -15.17 -13.13 -13.80
CA GLN A 393 -16.35 -13.74 -13.23
C GLN A 393 -16.09 -14.06 -11.75
N CYS A 394 -15.97 -13.03 -10.91
CA CYS A 394 -15.77 -13.18 -9.48
C CYS A 394 -16.85 -12.44 -8.68
N LYS A 395 -17.03 -12.85 -7.41
CA LYS A 395 -17.92 -12.19 -6.46
C LYS A 395 -17.18 -11.07 -5.71
N VAL A 396 -15.92 -11.32 -5.40
CA VAL A 396 -15.07 -10.42 -4.61
C VAL A 396 -13.70 -10.31 -5.26
N LEU A 397 -13.26 -9.08 -5.51
CA LEU A 397 -11.88 -8.78 -5.88
C LEU A 397 -11.12 -8.31 -4.64
N VAL A 398 -9.97 -8.93 -4.34
CA VAL A 398 -9.19 -8.71 -3.11
C VAL A 398 -7.78 -8.28 -3.46
N GLU A 399 -7.49 -7.01 -3.39
CA GLU A 399 -6.18 -6.47 -3.77
C GLU A 399 -5.08 -6.86 -2.78
N GLY A 400 -4.16 -7.69 -3.21
CA GLY A 400 -2.94 -8.07 -2.50
C GLY A 400 -1.71 -7.24 -2.88
N ALA A 401 -1.73 -6.62 -4.06
CA ALA A 401 -0.72 -5.68 -4.53
C ALA A 401 -1.13 -4.22 -4.27
N ASN A 402 -0.26 -3.28 -4.62
CA ASN A 402 -0.54 -1.84 -4.55
C ASN A 402 -1.22 -1.39 -5.84
N ALA A 403 -2.45 -0.85 -5.76
CA ALA A 403 -3.21 -0.37 -6.90
C ALA A 403 -3.13 -1.31 -8.15
N PRO A 404 -3.45 -2.61 -7.98
CA PRO A 404 -3.37 -3.56 -9.08
C PRO A 404 -4.51 -3.37 -10.08
N THR A 405 -5.60 -2.72 -9.67
CA THR A 405 -6.78 -2.43 -10.48
C THR A 405 -6.74 -0.99 -10.96
N THR A 406 -6.90 -0.75 -12.25
CA THR A 406 -6.96 0.60 -12.79
C THR A 406 -8.26 1.31 -12.40
N PRO A 407 -8.30 2.65 -12.30
CA PRO A 407 -9.52 3.39 -11.93
C PRO A 407 -10.71 3.13 -12.85
N HIS A 408 -10.48 2.85 -14.12
CA HIS A 408 -11.56 2.51 -15.06
C HIS A 408 -12.11 1.10 -14.80
N ALA A 409 -11.24 0.13 -14.54
CA ALA A 409 -11.63 -1.22 -14.15
C ALA A 409 -12.38 -1.25 -12.82
N GLU A 410 -11.91 -0.45 -11.86
CA GLU A 410 -12.56 -0.29 -10.56
C GLU A 410 -14.00 0.19 -10.69
N ARG A 411 -14.22 1.30 -11.43
CA ARG A 411 -15.58 1.82 -11.66
C ARG A 411 -16.48 0.78 -12.34
N TYR A 412 -15.97 0.13 -13.39
CA TYR A 412 -16.71 -0.93 -14.09
C TYR A 412 -17.13 -2.07 -13.15
N LEU A 413 -16.21 -2.56 -12.30
CA LEU A 413 -16.48 -3.62 -11.33
C LEU A 413 -17.44 -3.19 -10.22
N LEU A 414 -17.43 -1.93 -9.81
CA LEU A 414 -18.39 -1.38 -8.85
C LEU A 414 -19.80 -1.26 -9.44
N ASP A 415 -19.91 -0.91 -10.72
CA ASP A 415 -21.20 -0.77 -11.41
C ASP A 415 -21.80 -2.13 -11.82
N LYS A 416 -20.94 -3.14 -12.06
CA LYS A 416 -21.31 -4.50 -12.43
C LYS A 416 -21.84 -5.33 -11.25
#